data_6e27c8f0cab20735b56f6beb0a0ca331
#
_entry.id   6e27c8f0cab20735b56f6beb0a0ca331
#
_cell.length_a   1.000
_cell.length_b   1.000
_cell.length_c   1.000
_cell.angle_alpha   90.00
_cell.angle_beta   90.00
_cell.angle_gamma   90.00
#
_symmetry.space_group_name_H-M   'P 1'
#
loop_
_entity.id
_entity.type
_entity.pdbx_description
1 polymer ?
#
loop_
_entity_poly.entity_id
_entity_poly.type
_entity_poly.pdbx_seq_one_letter_code
_entity_poly.pdbx_strand_id
1 'polypeptide(L)'
;MTTAKLSFSERASTGSRLLRVVQRVIIIVALLHVAIGVWSAYRAWVQVRKLELQVMSPTLRAGIPAFVHVVTSGRTPVDVRLELIQGSHSVMLATLRVAPSRNGFYDPRTRQGSMMPSFTTEFLAQFQPGPALLRATAIGRPQWLRTPPPVVQELPVLVSR
;
A
#
# COMPACT_ATOMS: atom_id res chain seq x y z
N MET A 1 -61.04 9.67 46.92
CA MET A 1 -60.68 10.17 45.52
C MET A 1 -59.24 10.63 45.50
N THR A 2 -58.25 9.69 45.54
CA THR A 2 -56.83 10.11 45.63
C THR A 2 -55.87 9.16 44.89
N THR A 3 -56.30 8.46 43.83
CA THR A 3 -55.44 7.45 43.15
C THR A 3 -55.08 7.78 41.69
N ALA A 4 -55.53 8.91 41.12
CA ALA A 4 -55.31 9.19 39.71
C ALA A 4 -54.09 10.12 39.40
N LYS A 5 -53.44 10.72 40.42
CA LYS A 5 -52.36 11.71 40.18
C LYS A 5 -50.96 11.07 40.12
N LEU A 6 -50.76 9.86 40.65
CA LEU A 6 -49.43 9.21 40.67
C LEU A 6 -49.02 8.60 39.34
N SER A 7 -49.92 8.19 38.45
CA SER A 7 -49.61 7.55 37.18
C SER A 7 -49.08 8.48 36.08
N PHE A 8 -49.37 9.78 36.17
CA PHE A 8 -48.96 10.73 35.13
C PHE A 8 -47.50 11.19 35.28
N SER A 9 -47.01 11.30 36.52
CA SER A 9 -45.63 11.69 36.82
C SER A 9 -44.62 10.59 36.43
N GLU A 10 -44.96 9.33 36.62
CA GLU A 10 -44.09 8.21 36.25
C GLU A 10 -43.90 8.03 34.74
N ARG A 11 -45.00 8.20 33.97
CA ARG A 11 -44.93 8.14 32.50
C ARG A 11 -44.11 9.27 31.88
N ALA A 12 -44.14 10.48 32.44
CA ALA A 12 -43.32 11.59 31.97
C ALA A 12 -41.81 11.37 32.21
N SER A 13 -41.44 10.72 33.34
CA SER A 13 -40.03 10.42 33.68
C SER A 13 -39.45 9.30 32.79
N THR A 14 -40.25 8.31 32.45
CA THR A 14 -39.84 7.20 31.57
C THR A 14 -39.61 7.65 30.15
N GLY A 15 -40.49 8.52 29.61
CA GLY A 15 -40.35 9.11 28.29
C GLY A 15 -39.06 9.92 28.13
N SER A 16 -38.69 10.71 29.15
CA SER A 16 -37.46 11.52 29.11
C SER A 16 -36.18 10.67 29.22
N ARG A 17 -36.21 9.51 29.88
CA ARG A 17 -35.11 8.56 29.94
C ARG A 17 -34.92 7.86 28.58
N LEU A 18 -36.03 7.42 28.00
CA LEU A 18 -36.00 6.75 26.67
C LEU A 18 -35.47 7.69 25.58
N LEU A 19 -35.90 8.94 25.58
CA LEU A 19 -35.42 9.94 24.64
C LEU A 19 -33.89 10.16 24.76
N ARG A 20 -33.37 10.23 25.98
CA ARG A 20 -31.92 10.35 26.22
C ARG A 20 -31.13 9.12 25.77
N VAL A 21 -31.67 7.93 25.92
CA VAL A 21 -31.05 6.70 25.43
C VAL A 21 -31.02 6.69 23.91
N VAL A 22 -32.14 6.98 23.25
CA VAL A 22 -32.21 7.08 21.78
C VAL A 22 -31.25 8.12 21.25
N GLN A 23 -31.18 9.30 21.85
CA GLN A 23 -30.26 10.35 21.46
C GLN A 23 -28.79 9.89 21.58
N ARG A 24 -28.42 9.20 22.66
CA ARG A 24 -27.06 8.65 22.82
C ARG A 24 -26.75 7.60 21.77
N VAL A 25 -27.68 6.72 21.47
CA VAL A 25 -27.50 5.70 20.42
C VAL A 25 -27.27 6.35 19.06
N ILE A 26 -28.07 7.37 18.71
CA ILE A 26 -27.91 8.10 17.45
C ILE A 26 -26.52 8.76 17.37
N ILE A 27 -26.07 9.40 18.44
CA ILE A 27 -24.74 10.02 18.49
C ILE A 27 -23.64 8.98 18.32
N ILE A 28 -23.72 7.84 18.99
CA ILE A 28 -22.73 6.75 18.88
C ILE A 28 -22.70 6.20 17.45
N VAL A 29 -23.86 5.97 16.83
CA VAL A 29 -23.95 5.50 15.45
C VAL A 29 -23.37 6.52 14.48
N ALA A 30 -23.65 7.81 14.67
CA ALA A 30 -23.09 8.88 13.84
C ALA A 30 -21.55 8.95 13.98
N LEU A 31 -21.02 8.88 15.19
CA LEU A 31 -19.57 8.85 15.43
C LEU A 31 -18.90 7.62 14.81
N LEU A 32 -19.52 6.45 14.88
CA LEU A 32 -19.03 5.23 14.22
C LEU A 32 -18.97 5.40 12.70
N HIS A 33 -19.99 5.97 12.08
CA HIS A 33 -20.00 6.23 10.65
C HIS A 33 -18.89 7.21 10.23
N VAL A 34 -18.70 8.29 10.99
CA VAL A 34 -17.59 9.23 10.76
C VAL A 34 -16.24 8.53 10.90
N ALA A 35 -16.04 7.72 11.93
CA ALA A 35 -14.81 6.98 12.14
C ALA A 35 -14.51 6.00 11.00
N ILE A 36 -15.53 5.26 10.53
CA ILE A 36 -15.42 4.36 9.38
C ILE A 36 -15.08 5.15 8.10
N GLY A 37 -15.74 6.29 7.88
CA GLY A 37 -15.48 7.16 6.74
C GLY A 37 -14.03 7.69 6.73
N VAL A 38 -13.57 8.21 7.85
CA VAL A 38 -12.18 8.68 8.03
C VAL A 38 -11.19 7.54 7.82
N TRP A 39 -11.48 6.36 8.37
CA TRP A 39 -10.63 5.19 8.22
C TRP A 39 -10.53 4.72 6.76
N SER A 40 -11.65 4.65 6.05
CA SER A 40 -11.68 4.26 4.64
C SER A 40 -10.94 5.27 3.75
N ALA A 41 -11.12 6.56 3.99
CA ALA A 41 -10.40 7.63 3.30
C ALA A 41 -8.89 7.56 3.57
N TYR A 42 -8.49 7.31 4.81
CA TYR A 42 -7.09 7.11 5.19
C TYR A 42 -6.48 5.90 4.49
N ARG A 43 -7.16 4.75 4.48
CA ARG A 43 -6.69 3.55 3.76
C ARG A 43 -6.49 3.82 2.27
N ALA A 44 -7.47 4.47 1.62
CA ALA A 44 -7.38 4.84 0.21
C ALA A 44 -6.24 5.83 -0.08
N TRP A 45 -5.90 6.68 0.90
CA TRP A 45 -4.82 7.67 0.77
C TRP A 45 -3.43 7.03 0.90
N VAL A 46 -3.27 6.04 1.79
CA VAL A 46 -2.00 5.36 2.06
C VAL A 46 -1.71 4.25 1.05
N GLN A 47 -2.73 3.70 0.42
CA GLN A 47 -2.60 2.56 -0.48
C GLN A 47 -1.81 2.91 -1.75
N VAL A 48 -0.81 2.11 -2.07
CA VAL A 48 -0.19 2.09 -3.39
C VAL A 48 -1.23 1.54 -4.37
N ARG A 49 -1.59 2.33 -5.38
CA ARG A 49 -2.66 1.96 -6.33
C ARG A 49 -2.12 1.25 -7.56
N LYS A 50 -0.92 1.61 -7.98
CA LYS A 50 -0.31 1.09 -9.20
C LYS A 50 1.19 0.93 -8.97
N LEU A 51 1.72 -0.15 -9.48
CA LEU A 51 3.15 -0.41 -9.56
C LEU A 51 3.42 -0.80 -11.01
N GLU A 52 4.29 -0.09 -11.68
CA GLU A 52 4.79 -0.42 -13.01
C GLU A 52 6.27 -0.66 -12.93
N LEU A 53 6.70 -1.77 -13.48
CA LEU A 53 8.08 -2.17 -13.58
C LEU A 53 8.46 -2.23 -15.07
N GLN A 54 9.48 -1.48 -15.44
CA GLN A 54 10.00 -1.46 -16.81
C GLN A 54 11.49 -1.79 -16.77
N VAL A 55 11.95 -2.63 -17.66
CA VAL A 55 13.35 -3.01 -17.80
C VAL A 55 13.75 -2.76 -19.26
N MET A 56 14.78 -1.95 -19.48
CA MET A 56 15.21 -1.62 -20.86
C MET A 56 15.83 -2.81 -21.58
N SER A 57 16.49 -3.71 -20.83
CA SER A 57 17.02 -4.96 -21.39
C SER A 57 16.47 -6.14 -20.61
N PRO A 58 15.63 -6.97 -21.22
CA PRO A 58 15.09 -8.15 -20.55
C PRO A 58 16.15 -9.25 -20.34
N THR A 59 17.34 -9.12 -20.93
CA THR A 59 18.43 -10.07 -20.77
C THR A 59 19.46 -9.54 -19.77
N LEU A 60 19.64 -10.29 -18.68
CA LEU A 60 20.62 -9.99 -17.64
C LEU A 60 21.94 -10.69 -17.97
N ARG A 61 23.01 -9.90 -18.12
CA ARG A 61 24.37 -10.41 -18.41
C ARG A 61 25.38 -9.88 -17.41
N ALA A 62 26.39 -10.68 -17.14
CA ALA A 62 27.49 -10.24 -16.28
C ALA A 62 28.22 -9.03 -16.89
N GLY A 63 28.51 -8.04 -16.05
CA GLY A 63 29.19 -6.82 -16.46
C GLY A 63 28.34 -5.80 -17.22
N ILE A 64 27.08 -6.14 -17.58
CA ILE A 64 26.16 -5.23 -18.23
C ILE A 64 25.12 -4.73 -17.23
N PRO A 65 25.04 -3.43 -16.94
CA PRO A 65 24.01 -2.91 -16.06
C PRO A 65 22.62 -3.02 -16.70
N ALA A 66 21.65 -3.51 -15.95
CA ALA A 66 20.25 -3.48 -16.36
C ALA A 66 19.61 -2.18 -15.86
N PHE A 67 19.00 -1.42 -16.75
CA PHE A 67 18.24 -0.25 -16.34
C PHE A 67 16.83 -0.67 -15.93
N VAL A 68 16.51 -0.47 -14.67
CA VAL A 68 15.21 -0.79 -14.08
C VAL A 68 14.52 0.51 -13.70
N HIS A 69 13.36 0.74 -14.26
CA HIS A 69 12.50 1.89 -13.97
C HIS A 69 11.25 1.45 -13.26
N VAL A 70 10.94 2.11 -12.14
CA VAL A 70 9.78 1.78 -11.31
C VAL A 70 8.90 3.01 -11.20
N VAL A 71 7.64 2.85 -11.52
CA VAL A 71 6.61 3.90 -11.37
C VAL A 71 5.55 3.40 -10.39
N THR A 72 5.27 4.20 -9.38
CA THR A 72 4.21 3.91 -8.42
C THR A 72 3.23 5.07 -8.36
N SER A 73 1.96 4.77 -8.15
CA SER A 73 0.94 5.76 -7.85
C SER A 73 0.55 5.68 -6.38
N GLY A 74 0.58 6.81 -5.68
CA GLY A 74 0.24 6.93 -4.27
C GLY A 74 0.74 8.24 -3.68
N ARG A 75 0.19 8.65 -2.54
CA ARG A 75 0.56 9.92 -1.88
C ARG A 75 1.66 9.77 -0.84
N THR A 76 1.87 8.55 -0.33
CA THR A 76 2.87 8.26 0.69
C THR A 76 4.21 7.83 0.09
N PRO A 77 5.34 8.03 0.77
CA PRO A 77 6.60 7.41 0.38
C PRO A 77 6.45 5.90 0.26
N VAL A 78 7.04 5.33 -0.78
CA VAL A 78 6.98 3.90 -1.08
C VAL A 78 8.40 3.37 -1.15
N ASP A 79 8.66 2.29 -0.45
CA ASP A 79 9.87 1.51 -0.63
C ASP A 79 9.56 0.35 -1.58
N VAL A 80 10.32 0.24 -2.65
CA VAL A 80 10.19 -0.85 -3.62
C VAL A 80 11.38 -1.79 -3.45
N ARG A 81 11.08 -3.05 -3.16
CA ARG A 81 12.07 -4.13 -3.12
C ARG A 81 12.10 -4.80 -4.48
N LEU A 82 13.30 -5.01 -4.99
CA LEU A 82 13.54 -5.74 -6.23
C LEU A 82 14.20 -7.07 -5.89
N GLU A 83 13.64 -8.14 -6.43
CA GLU A 83 14.11 -9.52 -6.24
C GLU A 83 14.23 -10.21 -7.58
N LEU A 84 15.27 -10.99 -7.78
CA LEU A 84 15.41 -11.90 -8.91
C LEU A 84 15.04 -13.31 -8.44
N ILE A 85 14.13 -13.96 -9.15
CA ILE A 85 13.54 -15.26 -8.77
C ILE A 85 13.69 -16.22 -9.93
N GLN A 86 14.21 -17.41 -9.62
CA GLN A 86 14.29 -18.52 -10.57
C GLN A 86 13.93 -19.83 -9.85
N GLY A 87 12.77 -20.38 -10.16
CA GLY A 87 12.22 -21.53 -9.44
C GLY A 87 11.97 -21.20 -7.97
N SER A 88 12.60 -21.95 -7.08
CA SER A 88 12.55 -21.71 -5.62
C SER A 88 13.63 -20.76 -5.11
N HIS A 89 14.58 -20.36 -5.96
CA HIS A 89 15.67 -19.46 -5.58
C HIS A 89 15.27 -18.01 -5.76
N SER A 90 15.43 -17.20 -4.72
CA SER A 90 15.11 -15.78 -4.73
C SER A 90 16.24 -15.00 -4.07
N VAL A 91 16.72 -13.98 -4.74
CA VAL A 91 17.76 -13.08 -4.23
C VAL A 91 17.32 -11.65 -4.33
N MET A 92 17.40 -10.93 -3.21
CA MET A 92 17.09 -9.50 -3.17
C MET A 92 18.21 -8.72 -3.85
N LEU A 93 17.84 -7.92 -4.87
CA LEU A 93 18.78 -7.08 -5.61
C LEU A 93 18.99 -5.76 -4.91
N ALA A 94 17.92 -5.11 -4.54
CA ALA A 94 17.96 -3.78 -3.93
C ALA A 94 16.63 -3.36 -3.33
N THR A 95 16.71 -2.32 -2.51
CA THR A 95 15.53 -1.56 -2.05
C THR A 95 15.65 -0.13 -2.57
N LEU A 96 14.67 0.29 -3.36
CA LEU A 96 14.59 1.63 -3.91
C LEU A 96 13.52 2.44 -3.17
N ARG A 97 13.91 3.60 -2.66
CA ARG A 97 12.94 4.57 -2.14
C ARG A 97 12.43 5.43 -3.28
N VAL A 98 11.15 5.32 -3.56
CA VAL A 98 10.48 6.09 -4.61
C VAL A 98 9.94 7.38 -4.00
N ALA A 99 10.53 8.52 -4.43
CA ALA A 99 10.15 9.85 -3.99
C ALA A 99 9.15 10.50 -4.97
N PRO A 100 8.37 11.50 -4.53
CA PRO A 100 7.57 12.29 -5.45
C PRO A 100 8.47 13.00 -6.48
N SER A 101 8.06 13.01 -7.74
CA SER A 101 8.76 13.74 -8.78
C SER A 101 8.76 15.23 -8.45
N ARG A 102 9.94 15.85 -8.43
CA ARG A 102 10.10 17.30 -8.21
C ARG A 102 9.85 18.13 -9.47
N ASN A 103 9.88 17.51 -10.63
CA ASN A 103 9.68 18.19 -11.91
C ASN A 103 8.19 18.21 -12.21
N GLY A 104 7.56 19.37 -12.10
CA GLY A 104 6.12 19.62 -12.18
C GLY A 104 5.40 19.20 -13.48
N PHE A 105 6.02 18.39 -14.34
CA PHE A 105 5.43 17.81 -15.54
C PHE A 105 4.71 16.48 -15.30
N TYR A 106 4.83 15.89 -14.12
CA TYR A 106 4.19 14.61 -13.78
C TYR A 106 3.04 14.79 -12.81
N ASP A 107 2.03 13.93 -12.95
CA ASP A 107 0.94 13.85 -11.99
C ASP A 107 1.53 13.79 -10.57
N PRO A 108 1.13 14.71 -9.64
CA PRO A 108 1.63 14.73 -8.28
C PRO A 108 1.33 13.45 -7.49
N ARG A 109 0.50 12.56 -8.05
CA ARG A 109 0.20 11.23 -7.52
C ARG A 109 1.16 10.15 -8.00
N THR A 110 2.02 10.45 -8.99
CA THR A 110 2.98 9.49 -9.55
C THR A 110 4.34 9.67 -8.90
N ARG A 111 4.97 8.58 -8.55
CA ARG A 111 6.30 8.51 -7.97
C ARG A 111 7.15 7.60 -8.82
N GLN A 112 8.35 8.04 -9.12
CA GLN A 112 9.27 7.33 -9.99
C GLN A 112 10.60 7.11 -9.30
N GLY A 113 11.23 6.00 -9.64
CA GLY A 113 12.59 5.71 -9.25
C GLY A 113 13.25 4.85 -10.31
N SER A 114 14.51 5.08 -10.54
CA SER A 114 15.30 4.29 -11.47
C SER A 114 16.54 3.77 -10.77
N MET A 115 16.97 2.60 -11.15
CA MET A 115 18.22 2.02 -10.68
C MET A 115 18.91 1.28 -11.83
N MET A 116 20.21 1.16 -11.72
CA MET A 116 21.05 0.44 -12.67
C MET A 116 21.84 -0.62 -11.93
N PRO A 117 21.20 -1.75 -11.52
CA PRO A 117 21.92 -2.84 -10.92
C PRO A 117 22.92 -3.41 -11.93
N SER A 118 24.17 -3.51 -11.53
CA SER A 118 25.18 -4.26 -12.26
C SER A 118 25.30 -5.66 -11.66
N PHE A 119 25.25 -6.65 -12.52
CA PHE A 119 25.34 -8.04 -12.12
C PHE A 119 26.78 -8.52 -12.28
N THR A 120 27.38 -8.97 -11.19
CA THR A 120 28.69 -9.62 -11.27
C THR A 120 28.55 -11.05 -11.76
N THR A 121 29.66 -11.61 -12.26
CA THR A 121 29.69 -13.01 -12.69
C THR A 121 29.33 -13.95 -11.53
N GLU A 122 29.86 -13.67 -10.32
CA GLU A 122 29.60 -14.45 -9.11
C GLU A 122 28.12 -14.37 -8.69
N PHE A 123 27.48 -13.22 -8.89
CA PHE A 123 26.05 -13.06 -8.61
C PHE A 123 25.23 -13.91 -9.57
N LEU A 124 25.47 -13.80 -10.88
CA LEU A 124 24.73 -14.55 -11.89
C LEU A 124 25.04 -16.05 -11.87
N ALA A 125 26.21 -16.45 -11.32
CA ALA A 125 26.53 -17.87 -11.14
C ALA A 125 25.59 -18.60 -10.17
N GLN A 126 24.88 -17.86 -9.31
CA GLN A 126 23.86 -18.41 -8.41
C GLN A 126 22.58 -18.82 -9.16
N PHE A 127 22.41 -18.37 -10.40
CA PHE A 127 21.26 -18.67 -11.24
C PHE A 127 21.66 -19.54 -12.42
N GLN A 128 20.73 -20.34 -12.90
CA GLN A 128 20.94 -21.09 -14.14
C GLN A 128 20.67 -20.18 -15.35
N PRO A 129 21.40 -20.32 -16.47
CA PRO A 129 21.02 -19.66 -17.70
C PRO A 129 19.60 -20.04 -18.10
N GLY A 130 18.77 -19.07 -18.40
CA GLY A 130 17.36 -19.33 -18.75
C GLY A 130 16.40 -18.30 -18.18
N PRO A 131 15.10 -18.60 -18.24
CA PRO A 131 14.05 -17.69 -17.78
C PRO A 131 14.09 -17.51 -16.26
N ALA A 132 13.89 -16.28 -15.83
CA ALA A 132 13.75 -15.84 -14.45
C ALA A 132 12.68 -14.76 -14.36
N LEU A 133 12.28 -14.40 -13.14
CA LEU A 133 11.33 -13.32 -12.88
C LEU A 133 12.00 -12.22 -12.09
N LEU A 134 11.88 -10.99 -12.54
CA LEU A 134 12.20 -9.82 -11.75
C LEU A 134 10.92 -9.37 -11.05
N ARG A 135 10.90 -9.48 -9.72
CA ARG A 135 9.76 -9.10 -8.88
C ARG A 135 10.03 -7.76 -8.23
N ALA A 136 9.10 -6.83 -8.40
CA ALA A 136 9.05 -5.60 -7.65
C ALA A 136 7.93 -5.68 -6.61
N THR A 137 8.26 -5.39 -5.35
CA THR A 137 7.28 -5.35 -4.25
C THR A 137 7.26 -3.95 -3.67
N ALA A 138 6.16 -3.23 -3.89
CA ALA A 138 5.96 -1.89 -3.36
C ALA A 138 5.29 -1.95 -1.99
N ILE A 139 5.95 -1.38 -0.99
CA ILE A 139 5.48 -1.32 0.39
C ILE A 139 5.26 0.16 0.75
N GLY A 140 4.00 0.55 0.93
CA GLY A 140 3.66 1.88 1.44
C GLY A 140 4.06 2.00 2.90
N ARG A 141 4.64 3.14 3.30
CA ARG A 141 4.94 3.43 4.70
C ARG A 141 3.78 4.18 5.34
N PRO A 142 2.97 3.56 6.19
CA PRO A 142 2.00 4.27 7.00
C PRO A 142 2.74 4.97 8.14
N GLN A 143 2.41 6.23 8.39
CA GLN A 143 2.99 6.95 9.51
C GLN A 143 2.41 6.53 10.87
N TRP A 144 1.20 5.95 10.92
CA TRP A 144 0.45 5.82 12.17
C TRP A 144 -0.27 4.48 12.43
N LEU A 145 -0.59 3.67 11.43
CA LEU A 145 -1.36 2.45 11.60
C LEU A 145 -1.00 1.43 10.51
N ARG A 146 -1.32 0.17 10.70
CA ARG A 146 -1.02 -1.04 9.89
C ARG A 146 -0.49 -0.78 8.47
N THR A 147 0.62 -1.43 8.14
CA THR A 147 1.20 -1.45 6.79
C THR A 147 0.14 -1.88 5.77
N PRO A 148 -0.13 -1.09 4.72
CA PRO A 148 -1.03 -1.51 3.67
C PRO A 148 -0.49 -2.78 2.99
N PRO A 149 -1.36 -3.59 2.37
CA PRO A 149 -0.91 -4.77 1.65
C PRO A 149 0.09 -4.36 0.56
N PRO A 150 1.18 -5.12 0.38
CA PRO A 150 2.15 -4.85 -0.66
C PRO A 150 1.51 -5.02 -2.03
N VAL A 151 1.93 -4.20 -2.98
CA VAL A 151 1.61 -4.36 -4.40
C VAL A 151 2.81 -5.02 -5.07
N VAL A 152 2.57 -6.12 -5.76
CA VAL A 152 3.62 -6.91 -6.41
C VAL A 152 3.44 -6.86 -7.91
N GLN A 153 4.53 -6.70 -8.64
CA GLN A 153 4.61 -6.86 -10.09
C GLN A 153 5.81 -7.72 -10.44
N GLU A 154 5.60 -8.61 -11.40
CA GLU A 154 6.61 -9.51 -11.91
C GLU A 154 6.83 -9.25 -13.40
N LEU A 155 8.08 -9.27 -13.81
CA LEU A 155 8.48 -9.14 -15.21
C LEU A 155 9.39 -10.30 -15.59
N PRO A 156 9.10 -11.02 -16.68
CA PRO A 156 9.99 -12.08 -17.16
C PRO A 156 11.29 -11.48 -17.69
N VAL A 157 12.39 -12.07 -17.28
CA VAL A 157 13.76 -11.72 -17.72
C VAL A 157 14.52 -12.99 -18.07
N LEU A 158 15.58 -12.86 -18.86
CA LEU A 158 16.44 -13.95 -19.23
C LEU A 158 17.81 -13.77 -18.57
N VAL A 159 18.25 -14.76 -17.82
CA VAL A 159 19.63 -14.82 -17.30
C VAL A 159 20.52 -15.44 -18.38
N SER A 160 21.55 -14.70 -18.78
CA SER A 160 22.55 -15.13 -19.76
C SER A 160 23.94 -15.02 -19.15
N ARG A 161 24.75 -16.00 -19.40
CA ARG A 161 26.19 -15.99 -19.05
C ARG A 161 27.01 -15.32 -20.12
#